data_90609278ef47cd7cb1324e760ff00238
#
_entry.id   90609278ef47cd7cb1324e760ff00238
#
_cell.length_a   1.000
_cell.length_b   1.000
_cell.length_c   1.000
_cell.angle_alpha   90.00
_cell.angle_beta   90.00
_cell.angle_gamma   90.00
#
_symmetry.space_group_name_H-M   'P 1'
#
loop_
_entity.id
_entity.type
_entity.pdbx_description
1 polymer ?
#
loop_
_entity_poly.entity_id
_entity_poly.type
_entity_poly.pdbx_seq_one_letter_code
_entity_poly.pdbx_strand_id
1 'polypeptide(L)'
;VVIPPVNDNLDSTMQAIYKNYFVDFTPFKSEPTCATKLGEIPASWSVCKFCDLCDLLNGRAYSQEELLDSGKYRVLRVGNFFTKNSWYYSDMELEDNKYCYPDDLLFCWSASFGLYIWNDVKTIYHYHIWKIDFSKTAPYYREYIFLYLKQELNKLSKEGHGSVMAHLTKSGVENLDIVSPPEEIIKQFHNSIIPFIEHKKLVEKEVQQLTELRESILSKMVS
;
A
#
# COMPACT_ATOMS: atom_id res chain seq x y z
N VAL A 1 -1.19 24.08 7.23
CA VAL A 1 0.09 23.84 6.54
C VAL A 1 -0.21 23.02 5.30
N VAL A 2 0.04 23.59 4.12
CA VAL A 2 -0.17 22.90 2.83
C VAL A 2 1.13 22.14 2.53
N ILE A 3 1.11 20.80 2.65
CA ILE A 3 2.20 19.95 2.17
C ILE A 3 1.68 18.89 1.17
N PRO A 4 0.74 19.20 0.27
CA PRO A 4 0.40 18.32 -0.83
C PRO A 4 1.51 18.19 -1.89
N PRO A 5 2.25 19.26 -2.30
CA PRO A 5 3.04 19.15 -3.53
C PRO A 5 4.26 18.23 -3.44
N VAL A 6 4.90 18.07 -2.28
CA VAL A 6 6.11 17.24 -2.15
C VAL A 6 5.78 15.75 -2.20
N ASN A 7 4.77 15.31 -1.46
CA ASN A 7 4.34 13.91 -1.46
C ASN A 7 3.77 13.50 -2.82
N ASP A 8 3.00 14.38 -3.48
CA ASP A 8 2.47 14.14 -4.81
C ASP A 8 3.60 14.02 -5.87
N ASN A 9 4.65 14.84 -5.75
CA ASN A 9 5.82 14.75 -6.62
C ASN A 9 6.61 13.46 -6.41
N LEU A 10 6.82 13.04 -5.15
CA LEU A 10 7.48 11.77 -4.84
C LEU A 10 6.67 10.57 -5.38
N ASP A 11 5.37 10.57 -5.16
CA ASP A 11 4.48 9.53 -5.67
C ASP A 11 4.48 9.48 -7.20
N SER A 12 4.44 10.64 -7.86
CA SER A 12 4.50 10.74 -9.32
C SER A 12 5.84 10.26 -9.86
N THR A 13 6.94 10.56 -9.18
CA THR A 13 8.28 10.10 -9.55
C THR A 13 8.41 8.59 -9.43
N MET A 14 7.95 8.00 -8.32
CA MET A 14 7.95 6.54 -8.14
C MET A 14 7.11 5.84 -9.20
N GLN A 15 5.92 6.39 -9.54
CA GLN A 15 5.08 5.87 -10.62
C GLN A 15 5.76 5.98 -11.99
N ALA A 16 6.49 7.06 -12.25
CA ALA A 16 7.22 7.23 -13.51
C ALA A 16 8.37 6.20 -13.63
N ILE A 17 9.10 5.95 -12.54
CA ILE A 17 10.15 4.92 -12.49
C ILE A 17 9.53 3.54 -12.72
N TYR A 18 8.42 3.22 -12.02
CA TYR A 18 7.70 1.96 -12.21
C TYR A 18 7.27 1.78 -13.68
N LYS A 19 6.65 2.81 -14.26
CA LYS A 19 6.22 2.77 -15.67
C LYS A 19 7.40 2.55 -16.61
N ASN A 20 8.51 3.24 -16.40
CA ASN A 20 9.72 3.10 -17.19
C ASN A 20 10.30 1.68 -17.18
N TYR A 21 10.26 1.00 -16.03
CA TYR A 21 10.78 -0.36 -15.85
C TYR A 21 9.82 -1.44 -16.37
N PHE A 22 8.53 -1.38 -15.99
CA PHE A 22 7.59 -2.52 -16.08
C PHE A 22 6.42 -2.31 -17.05
N VAL A 23 6.33 -1.14 -17.67
CA VAL A 23 5.30 -0.82 -18.67
C VAL A 23 5.94 -0.46 -20.01
N ASP A 24 6.92 0.44 -20.00
CA ASP A 24 7.63 0.90 -21.20
C ASP A 24 8.88 0.06 -21.47
N PHE A 25 9.34 -0.74 -20.50
CA PHE A 25 10.54 -1.58 -20.55
C PHE A 25 11.80 -0.86 -21.06
N THR A 26 11.91 0.43 -20.74
CA THR A 26 12.96 1.30 -21.32
C THR A 26 14.38 0.80 -21.08
N PRO A 27 14.74 0.29 -19.85
CA PRO A 27 16.08 -0.25 -19.62
C PRO A 27 16.37 -1.55 -20.37
N PHE A 28 15.33 -2.21 -20.93
CA PHE A 28 15.39 -3.55 -21.52
C PHE A 28 15.08 -3.56 -23.02
N LYS A 29 15.04 -2.38 -23.67
CA LYS A 29 14.71 -2.26 -25.11
C LYS A 29 15.67 -2.96 -26.06
N SER A 30 16.86 -3.27 -25.61
CA SER A 30 17.85 -4.04 -26.39
C SER A 30 17.68 -5.56 -26.27
N GLU A 31 16.83 -6.03 -25.35
CA GLU A 31 16.55 -7.45 -25.17
C GLU A 31 15.51 -7.93 -26.20
N PRO A 32 15.58 -9.21 -26.60
CA PRO A 32 14.48 -9.83 -27.33
C PRO A 32 13.17 -9.73 -26.56
N THR A 33 12.04 -9.63 -27.27
CA THR A 33 10.71 -9.62 -26.67
C THR A 33 9.94 -10.88 -26.97
N CYS A 34 8.94 -11.19 -26.16
CA CYS A 34 7.95 -12.24 -26.41
C CYS A 34 6.53 -11.68 -26.22
N ALA A 35 5.59 -12.18 -27.03
CA ALA A 35 4.19 -11.81 -26.96
C ALA A 35 3.52 -12.55 -25.80
N THR A 36 2.77 -11.80 -24.98
CA THR A 36 1.98 -12.33 -23.86
C THR A 36 0.57 -11.72 -23.86
N LYS A 37 -0.28 -12.20 -22.95
CA LYS A 37 -1.62 -11.60 -22.75
C LYS A 37 -1.59 -10.15 -22.20
N LEU A 38 -0.47 -9.70 -21.65
CA LEU A 38 -0.24 -8.33 -21.21
C LEU A 38 0.48 -7.46 -22.26
N GLY A 39 0.66 -7.99 -23.48
CA GLY A 39 1.44 -7.37 -24.54
C GLY A 39 2.83 -7.96 -24.68
N GLU A 40 3.70 -7.25 -25.38
CA GLU A 40 5.11 -7.65 -25.53
C GLU A 40 5.90 -7.29 -24.28
N ILE A 41 6.65 -8.27 -23.77
CA ILE A 41 7.54 -8.11 -22.61
C ILE A 41 8.95 -8.64 -22.97
N PRO A 42 10.02 -8.28 -22.22
CA PRO A 42 11.33 -8.90 -22.41
C PRO A 42 11.24 -10.43 -22.34
N ALA A 43 11.91 -11.11 -23.25
CA ALA A 43 11.78 -12.58 -23.40
C ALA A 43 12.28 -13.38 -22.18
N SER A 44 13.11 -12.76 -21.33
CA SER A 44 13.59 -13.33 -20.06
C SER A 44 12.55 -13.23 -18.93
N TRP A 45 11.42 -12.50 -19.14
CA TRP A 45 10.37 -12.28 -18.16
C TRP A 45 9.18 -13.22 -18.40
N SER A 46 8.30 -13.34 -17.39
CA SER A 46 7.07 -14.13 -17.51
C SER A 46 5.86 -13.33 -17.03
N VAL A 47 4.68 -13.92 -17.21
CA VAL A 47 3.43 -13.42 -16.63
C VAL A 47 2.90 -14.46 -15.65
N CYS A 48 2.55 -14.05 -14.45
CA CYS A 48 1.96 -14.91 -13.44
C CYS A 48 0.69 -14.26 -12.86
N LYS A 49 0.04 -14.92 -11.92
CA LYS A 49 -1.04 -14.33 -11.14
C LYS A 49 -0.49 -13.55 -9.95
N PHE A 50 -1.23 -12.54 -9.52
CA PHE A 50 -0.89 -11.78 -8.31
C PHE A 50 -0.70 -12.70 -7.09
N CYS A 51 -1.59 -13.70 -6.93
CA CYS A 51 -1.50 -14.66 -5.85
C CYS A 51 -0.29 -15.61 -5.91
N ASP A 52 0.45 -15.66 -7.02
CA ASP A 52 1.70 -16.41 -7.09
C ASP A 52 2.85 -15.66 -6.40
N LEU A 53 2.74 -14.33 -6.27
CA LEU A 53 3.77 -13.47 -5.68
C LEU A 53 3.50 -13.14 -4.20
N CYS A 54 2.25 -13.00 -3.80
CA CYS A 54 1.88 -12.60 -2.44
C CYS A 54 0.46 -13.06 -2.08
N ASP A 55 0.15 -13.04 -0.79
CA ASP A 55 -1.17 -13.37 -0.27
C ASP A 55 -1.89 -12.13 0.28
N LEU A 56 -3.22 -12.13 0.21
CA LEU A 56 -4.08 -11.13 0.83
C LEU A 56 -4.61 -11.67 2.16
N LEU A 57 -4.15 -11.15 3.28
CA LEU A 57 -4.58 -11.54 4.62
C LEU A 57 -5.70 -10.62 5.10
N ASN A 58 -6.86 -11.20 5.45
CA ASN A 58 -7.98 -10.43 5.98
C ASN A 58 -7.71 -10.01 7.43
N GLY A 59 -8.08 -8.79 7.78
CA GLY A 59 -8.29 -8.40 9.15
C GLY A 59 -9.45 -9.15 9.82
N ARG A 60 -9.86 -8.70 11.01
CA ARG A 60 -10.95 -9.28 11.78
C ARG A 60 -12.17 -8.34 11.80
N ALA A 61 -13.36 -8.90 11.81
CA ALA A 61 -14.58 -8.17 12.16
C ALA A 61 -14.65 -8.01 13.68
N TYR A 62 -15.12 -6.84 14.13
CA TYR A 62 -15.30 -6.52 15.56
C TYR A 62 -16.76 -6.15 15.81
N SER A 63 -17.35 -6.72 16.87
CA SER A 63 -18.62 -6.23 17.41
C SER A 63 -18.41 -4.89 18.12
N GLN A 64 -19.49 -4.15 18.37
CA GLN A 64 -19.40 -2.88 19.09
C GLN A 64 -18.85 -3.04 20.51
N GLU A 65 -19.12 -4.17 21.15
CA GLU A 65 -18.67 -4.49 22.52
C GLU A 65 -17.16 -4.81 22.59
N GLU A 66 -16.55 -5.22 21.48
CA GLU A 66 -15.11 -5.49 21.36
C GLU A 66 -14.28 -4.24 21.03
N LEU A 67 -14.96 -3.14 20.73
CA LEU A 67 -14.34 -1.85 20.41
C LEU A 67 -14.36 -0.95 21.66
N LEU A 68 -13.22 -0.86 22.32
CA LEU A 68 -13.04 -0.12 23.57
C LEU A 68 -12.54 1.32 23.29
N ASP A 69 -12.77 2.22 24.24
CA ASP A 69 -12.23 3.59 24.19
C ASP A 69 -10.73 3.63 24.57
N SER A 70 -10.23 2.58 25.25
CA SER A 70 -8.81 2.40 25.59
C SER A 70 -8.49 0.92 25.69
N GLY A 71 -7.24 0.51 25.47
CA GLY A 71 -6.82 -0.88 25.53
C GLY A 71 -5.41 -1.10 25.00
N LYS A 72 -4.99 -2.36 24.94
CA LYS A 72 -3.62 -2.77 24.59
C LYS A 72 -3.27 -2.48 23.14
N TYR A 73 -4.20 -2.73 22.23
CA TYR A 73 -3.97 -2.56 20.79
C TYR A 73 -4.96 -1.57 20.20
N ARG A 74 -4.49 -0.69 19.34
CA ARG A 74 -5.37 0.09 18.46
C ARG A 74 -6.05 -0.83 17.46
N VAL A 75 -7.28 -0.47 17.05
CA VAL A 75 -8.01 -1.14 15.95
C VAL A 75 -7.94 -0.22 14.73
N LEU A 76 -7.14 -0.59 13.75
CA LEU A 76 -7.03 0.15 12.50
C LEU A 76 -8.27 -0.10 11.63
N ARG A 77 -8.99 0.97 11.31
CA ARG A 77 -10.15 0.98 10.41
C ARG A 77 -9.83 1.89 9.22
N VAL A 78 -10.56 1.72 8.12
CA VAL A 78 -10.35 2.53 6.90
C VAL A 78 -10.39 4.04 7.21
N GLY A 79 -11.30 4.48 8.09
CA GLY A 79 -11.39 5.89 8.50
C GLY A 79 -10.12 6.45 9.14
N ASN A 80 -9.31 5.62 9.80
CA ASN A 80 -8.08 6.06 10.49
C ASN A 80 -6.97 6.53 9.54
N PHE A 81 -7.04 6.17 8.26
CA PHE A 81 -6.13 6.71 7.24
C PHE A 81 -6.42 8.18 6.90
N PHE A 82 -7.64 8.65 7.20
CA PHE A 82 -8.09 10.02 6.91
C PHE A 82 -8.19 10.88 8.15
N THR A 83 -8.60 10.27 9.31
CA THR A 83 -8.79 10.95 10.57
C THR A 83 -7.97 10.29 11.67
N LYS A 84 -6.86 10.92 12.08
CA LYS A 84 -5.93 10.34 13.08
C LYS A 84 -6.43 10.41 14.53
N ASN A 85 -7.55 11.08 14.80
CA ASN A 85 -7.95 11.48 16.16
C ASN A 85 -9.01 10.59 16.82
N SER A 86 -9.49 9.53 16.15
CA SER A 86 -10.53 8.66 16.70
C SER A 86 -10.11 7.19 16.54
N TRP A 87 -9.57 6.64 17.61
CA TRP A 87 -9.16 5.24 17.67
C TRP A 87 -10.10 4.44 18.56
N TYR A 88 -10.44 3.24 18.12
CA TYR A 88 -10.88 2.19 19.01
C TYR A 88 -9.71 1.33 19.42
N TYR A 89 -9.89 0.62 20.53
CA TYR A 89 -8.89 -0.28 21.11
C TYR A 89 -9.48 -1.65 21.38
N SER A 90 -8.63 -2.62 21.60
CA SER A 90 -9.00 -3.96 22.04
C SER A 90 -7.85 -4.59 22.83
N ASP A 91 -8.20 -5.41 23.83
CA ASP A 91 -7.25 -6.18 24.63
C ASP A 91 -7.05 -7.61 24.10
N MET A 92 -7.65 -7.92 22.97
CA MET A 92 -7.62 -9.27 22.39
C MET A 92 -6.23 -9.65 21.91
N GLU A 93 -5.78 -10.84 22.32
CA GLU A 93 -4.62 -11.50 21.71
C GLU A 93 -5.10 -12.30 20.51
N LEU A 94 -4.57 -12.00 19.34
CA LEU A 94 -4.97 -12.59 18.07
C LEU A 94 -3.80 -13.35 17.43
N GLU A 95 -4.08 -14.11 16.39
CA GLU A 95 -3.04 -14.67 15.52
C GLU A 95 -2.22 -13.56 14.85
N ASP A 96 -0.95 -13.82 14.57
CA ASP A 96 -0.01 -12.82 14.05
C ASP A 96 -0.46 -12.19 12.73
N ASN A 97 -1.19 -12.96 11.91
CA ASN A 97 -1.76 -12.48 10.66
C ASN A 97 -2.89 -11.44 10.82
N LYS A 98 -3.34 -11.16 12.07
CA LYS A 98 -4.35 -10.12 12.41
C LYS A 98 -3.70 -8.81 12.89
N TYR A 99 -2.38 -8.75 12.92
CA TYR A 99 -1.65 -7.54 13.22
C TYR A 99 -0.99 -6.98 11.97
N CYS A 100 -0.94 -5.65 11.88
CA CYS A 100 -0.03 -4.95 11.00
C CYS A 100 1.12 -4.35 11.81
N TYR A 101 2.28 -4.37 11.20
CA TYR A 101 3.56 -3.89 11.73
C TYR A 101 4.09 -2.77 10.85
N PRO A 102 5.02 -1.93 11.35
CA PRO A 102 5.72 -0.97 10.50
C PRO A 102 6.23 -1.64 9.22
N ASP A 103 6.06 -0.96 8.10
CA ASP A 103 6.39 -1.40 6.74
C ASP A 103 5.45 -2.41 6.09
N ASP A 104 4.41 -2.90 6.78
CA ASP A 104 3.39 -3.73 6.12
C ASP A 104 2.62 -2.92 5.05
N LEU A 105 2.39 -3.56 3.91
CA LEU A 105 1.56 -3.02 2.84
C LEU A 105 0.10 -3.40 3.08
N LEU A 106 -0.74 -2.38 3.19
CA LEU A 106 -2.17 -2.51 3.48
C LEU A 106 -3.01 -2.04 2.30
N PHE A 107 -4.05 -2.79 1.97
CA PHE A 107 -5.01 -2.47 0.94
C PHE A 107 -6.41 -2.31 1.55
N CYS A 108 -6.93 -1.09 1.56
CA CYS A 108 -8.32 -0.79 1.91
C CYS A 108 -9.22 -1.08 0.71
N TRP A 109 -10.15 -2.02 0.86
CA TRP A 109 -11.02 -2.46 -0.22
C TRP A 109 -12.49 -2.04 -0.07
N SER A 110 -12.84 -1.34 1.00
CA SER A 110 -14.22 -0.91 1.30
C SER A 110 -14.25 0.55 1.72
N ALA A 111 -15.34 1.23 1.45
CA ALA A 111 -15.63 2.64 1.73
C ALA A 111 -14.72 3.63 0.99
N SER A 112 -13.42 3.48 1.09
CA SER A 112 -12.43 4.27 0.35
C SER A 112 -11.29 3.35 -0.03
N PHE A 113 -11.14 3.11 -1.33
CA PHE A 113 -10.05 2.29 -1.84
C PHE A 113 -8.72 3.00 -1.70
N GLY A 114 -7.70 2.29 -1.22
CA GLY A 114 -6.38 2.87 -1.06
C GLY A 114 -5.32 1.86 -0.65
N LEU A 115 -4.08 2.20 -0.96
CA LEU A 115 -2.88 1.45 -0.63
C LEU A 115 -2.03 2.29 0.31
N TYR A 116 -1.62 1.68 1.41
CA TYR A 116 -0.87 2.36 2.46
C TYR A 116 0.27 1.46 2.93
N ILE A 117 1.46 2.03 3.08
CA ILE A 117 2.54 1.40 3.83
C ILE A 117 2.35 1.82 5.29
N TRP A 118 2.13 0.84 6.18
CA TRP A 118 1.93 1.10 7.59
C TRP A 118 3.23 1.59 8.23
N ASN A 119 3.21 2.71 8.93
CA ASN A 119 4.40 3.33 9.52
C ASN A 119 4.22 3.69 11.01
N ASP A 120 3.23 3.09 11.67
CA ASP A 120 2.96 3.28 13.10
C ASP A 120 3.18 1.95 13.86
N VAL A 121 2.87 1.94 15.16
CA VAL A 121 3.07 0.79 16.05
C VAL A 121 2.27 -0.44 15.63
N LYS A 122 2.64 -1.60 16.17
CA LYS A 122 1.87 -2.86 16.05
C LYS A 122 0.40 -2.60 16.38
N THR A 123 -0.49 -2.90 15.44
CA THR A 123 -1.91 -2.56 15.47
C THR A 123 -2.73 -3.71 14.92
N ILE A 124 -3.87 -4.03 15.51
CA ILE A 124 -4.83 -4.97 14.92
C ILE A 124 -5.66 -4.25 13.85
N TYR A 125 -6.10 -4.96 12.82
CA TYR A 125 -6.79 -4.29 11.71
C TYR A 125 -8.13 -4.94 11.34
N HIS A 126 -9.04 -4.08 10.86
CA HIS A 126 -10.41 -4.45 10.54
C HIS A 126 -10.48 -5.22 9.21
N TYR A 127 -11.49 -6.08 9.03
CA TYR A 127 -11.65 -6.95 7.86
C TYR A 127 -11.79 -6.20 6.53
N HIS A 128 -12.10 -4.91 6.53
CA HIS A 128 -12.11 -4.05 5.33
C HIS A 128 -10.72 -3.67 4.83
N ILE A 129 -9.69 -4.19 5.46
CA ILE A 129 -8.29 -4.00 5.09
C ILE A 129 -7.69 -5.38 4.85
N TRP A 130 -6.99 -5.54 3.75
CA TRP A 130 -6.10 -6.66 3.51
C TRP A 130 -4.67 -6.26 3.80
N LYS A 131 -3.94 -7.07 4.54
CA LYS A 131 -2.48 -7.02 4.61
C LYS A 131 -1.93 -7.87 3.47
N ILE A 132 -0.96 -7.35 2.74
CA ILE A 132 -0.29 -8.07 1.67
C ILE A 132 0.91 -8.79 2.29
N ASP A 133 0.90 -10.11 2.23
CA ASP A 133 1.92 -10.98 2.79
C ASP A 133 2.88 -11.45 1.70
N PHE A 134 4.18 -11.27 1.94
CA PHE A 134 5.26 -11.60 1.01
C PHE A 134 5.98 -12.90 1.38
N SER A 135 5.34 -13.83 2.09
CA SER A 135 5.94 -15.13 2.45
C SER A 135 6.30 -15.99 1.24
N LYS A 136 5.64 -15.78 0.10
CA LYS A 136 5.90 -16.48 -1.17
C LYS A 136 7.12 -15.93 -1.93
N THR A 137 7.51 -14.70 -1.65
CA THR A 137 8.60 -14.00 -2.31
C THR A 137 9.52 -13.40 -1.24
N ALA A 138 10.01 -12.19 -1.45
CA ALA A 138 10.85 -11.50 -0.49
C ALA A 138 10.31 -10.08 -0.22
N PRO A 139 10.65 -9.46 0.93
CA PRO A 139 10.16 -8.13 1.31
C PRO A 139 10.40 -7.03 0.27
N TYR A 140 11.45 -7.14 -0.54
CA TYR A 140 11.75 -6.17 -1.61
C TYR A 140 10.78 -6.22 -2.81
N TYR A 141 9.81 -7.16 -2.85
CA TYR A 141 8.70 -7.12 -3.80
C TYR A 141 7.64 -6.08 -3.42
N ARG A 142 7.63 -5.58 -2.18
CA ARG A 142 6.63 -4.65 -1.65
C ARG A 142 6.42 -3.43 -2.55
N GLU A 143 7.48 -2.75 -2.97
CA GLU A 143 7.41 -1.52 -3.76
C GLU A 143 6.90 -1.80 -5.17
N TYR A 144 7.30 -2.92 -5.75
CA TYR A 144 6.80 -3.37 -7.04
C TYR A 144 5.28 -3.62 -6.99
N ILE A 145 4.83 -4.41 -6.01
CA ILE A 145 3.41 -4.73 -5.81
C ILE A 145 2.60 -3.47 -5.44
N PHE A 146 3.14 -2.60 -4.60
CA PHE A 146 2.50 -1.33 -4.24
C PHE A 146 2.22 -0.46 -5.48
N LEU A 147 3.22 -0.26 -6.32
CA LEU A 147 3.08 0.59 -7.51
C LEU A 147 2.26 -0.08 -8.62
N TYR A 148 2.33 -1.41 -8.76
CA TYR A 148 1.46 -2.19 -9.62
C TYR A 148 -0.01 -1.99 -9.24
N LEU A 149 -0.37 -2.26 -8.00
CA LEU A 149 -1.75 -2.11 -7.52
C LEU A 149 -2.23 -0.66 -7.61
N LYS A 150 -1.37 0.31 -7.33
CA LYS A 150 -1.69 1.74 -7.49
C LYS A 150 -2.04 2.07 -8.94
N GLN A 151 -1.32 1.50 -9.90
CA GLN A 151 -1.61 1.66 -11.32
C GLN A 151 -2.95 1.00 -11.68
N GLU A 152 -3.22 -0.22 -11.21
CA GLU A 152 -4.49 -0.92 -11.48
C GLU A 152 -5.68 -0.17 -10.88
N LEU A 153 -5.59 0.31 -9.65
CA LEU A 153 -6.61 1.15 -9.04
C LEU A 153 -6.88 2.43 -9.84
N ASN A 154 -5.83 3.07 -10.36
CA ASN A 154 -5.96 4.26 -11.19
C ASN A 154 -6.65 3.98 -12.55
N LYS A 155 -6.44 2.80 -13.14
CA LYS A 155 -7.16 2.38 -14.36
C LYS A 155 -8.65 2.20 -14.05
N LEU A 156 -8.97 1.43 -13.01
CA LEU A 156 -10.34 1.16 -12.59
C LEU A 156 -11.11 2.45 -12.24
N SER A 157 -10.47 3.41 -11.57
CA SER A 157 -11.11 4.68 -11.21
C SER A 157 -11.49 5.53 -12.42
N LYS A 158 -10.77 5.41 -13.53
CA LYS A 158 -11.06 6.11 -14.79
C LYS A 158 -12.19 5.46 -15.59
N GLU A 159 -12.43 4.17 -15.40
CA GLU A 159 -13.48 3.41 -16.11
C GLU A 159 -14.87 3.60 -15.49
N GLY A 160 -14.99 4.27 -14.37
CA GLY A 160 -16.25 4.63 -13.71
C GLY A 160 -16.59 3.78 -12.47
N HIS A 161 -17.31 4.38 -11.53
CA HIS A 161 -17.58 3.83 -10.19
C HIS A 161 -18.29 2.46 -10.19
N GLY A 162 -19.08 2.14 -11.19
CA GLY A 162 -19.82 0.86 -11.27
C GLY A 162 -18.92 -0.35 -11.60
N SER A 163 -17.88 -0.15 -12.41
CA SER A 163 -16.92 -1.20 -12.80
C SER A 163 -15.95 -1.53 -11.66
N VAL A 164 -15.53 -0.53 -10.88
CA VAL A 164 -14.58 -0.68 -9.76
C VAL A 164 -15.08 -1.67 -8.71
N MET A 165 -16.37 -1.59 -8.35
CA MET A 165 -16.96 -2.45 -7.32
C MET A 165 -17.01 -3.94 -7.71
N ALA A 166 -17.15 -4.24 -9.00
CA ALA A 166 -17.25 -5.62 -9.49
C ALA A 166 -15.89 -6.33 -9.56
N HIS A 167 -14.80 -5.59 -9.67
CA HIS A 167 -13.45 -6.14 -9.86
C HIS A 167 -12.59 -6.17 -8.59
N LEU A 168 -12.98 -5.46 -7.52
CA LEU A 168 -12.23 -5.39 -6.27
C LEU A 168 -12.68 -6.43 -5.22
N THR A 169 -13.12 -7.59 -5.65
CA THR A 169 -13.20 -8.74 -4.76
C THR A 169 -11.80 -9.29 -4.49
N LYS A 170 -11.63 -9.96 -3.35
CA LYS A 170 -10.36 -10.62 -3.01
C LYS A 170 -9.89 -11.51 -4.17
N SER A 171 -10.77 -12.40 -4.63
CA SER A 171 -10.48 -13.29 -5.76
C SER A 171 -10.17 -12.53 -7.05
N GLY A 172 -10.82 -11.38 -7.30
CA GLY A 172 -10.51 -10.53 -8.45
C GLY A 172 -9.07 -10.03 -8.41
N VAL A 173 -8.62 -9.50 -7.26
CA VAL A 173 -7.24 -9.03 -7.08
C VAL A 173 -6.24 -10.19 -7.15
N GLU A 174 -6.53 -11.32 -6.49
CA GLU A 174 -5.68 -12.52 -6.51
C GLU A 174 -5.46 -13.08 -7.92
N ASN A 175 -6.43 -12.92 -8.81
CA ASN A 175 -6.38 -13.40 -10.19
C ASN A 175 -5.87 -12.36 -11.20
N LEU A 176 -5.47 -11.15 -10.78
CA LEU A 176 -4.85 -10.19 -11.69
C LEU A 176 -3.59 -10.78 -12.31
N ASP A 177 -3.43 -10.50 -13.60
CA ASP A 177 -2.21 -10.87 -14.31
C ASP A 177 -1.14 -9.81 -14.10
N ILE A 178 0.03 -10.25 -13.67
CA ILE A 178 1.16 -9.36 -13.39
C ILE A 178 2.41 -9.87 -14.12
N VAL A 179 3.20 -8.95 -14.63
CA VAL A 179 4.52 -9.26 -15.18
C VAL A 179 5.42 -9.74 -14.05
N SER A 180 6.15 -10.83 -14.26
CA SER A 180 7.10 -11.39 -13.30
C SER A 180 8.52 -11.30 -13.89
N PRO A 181 9.24 -10.21 -13.58
CA PRO A 181 10.62 -10.05 -14.01
C PRO A 181 11.57 -10.96 -13.21
N PRO A 182 12.81 -11.17 -13.67
CA PRO A 182 13.84 -11.81 -12.86
C PRO A 182 14.02 -11.08 -11.51
N GLU A 183 14.28 -11.86 -10.47
CA GLU A 183 14.41 -11.36 -9.09
C GLU A 183 15.43 -10.22 -8.96
N GLU A 184 16.51 -10.28 -9.71
CA GLU A 184 17.54 -9.24 -9.71
C GLU A 184 17.01 -7.88 -10.19
N ILE A 185 16.10 -7.87 -11.13
CA ILE A 185 15.43 -6.65 -11.62
C ILE A 185 14.52 -6.06 -10.54
N ILE A 186 13.82 -6.90 -9.78
CA ILE A 186 13.02 -6.46 -8.64
C ILE A 186 13.91 -5.84 -7.56
N LYS A 187 15.08 -6.43 -7.25
CA LYS A 187 16.05 -5.87 -6.28
C LYS A 187 16.60 -4.51 -6.74
N GLN A 188 16.98 -4.40 -8.02
CA GLN A 188 17.44 -3.13 -8.59
C GLN A 188 16.35 -2.05 -8.51
N PHE A 189 15.13 -2.41 -8.85
CA PHE A 189 13.98 -1.52 -8.74
C PHE A 189 13.73 -1.11 -7.29
N HIS A 190 13.69 -2.05 -6.35
CA HIS A 190 13.56 -1.77 -4.92
C HIS A 190 14.61 -0.73 -4.47
N ASN A 191 15.89 -0.97 -4.77
CA ASN A 191 16.97 -0.06 -4.41
C ASN A 191 16.81 1.34 -5.03
N SER A 192 16.19 1.45 -6.20
CA SER A 192 15.90 2.74 -6.84
C SER A 192 14.73 3.49 -6.21
N ILE A 193 13.78 2.78 -5.58
CA ILE A 193 12.54 3.35 -5.02
C ILE A 193 12.68 3.67 -3.53
N ILE A 194 13.42 2.87 -2.77
CA ILE A 194 13.58 3.04 -1.31
C ILE A 194 13.93 4.47 -0.89
N PRO A 195 14.85 5.20 -1.54
CA PRO A 195 15.16 6.56 -1.13
C PRO A 195 13.95 7.51 -1.17
N PHE A 196 13.04 7.33 -2.12
CA PHE A 196 11.82 8.14 -2.22
C PHE A 196 10.83 7.80 -1.11
N ILE A 197 10.68 6.53 -0.77
CA ILE A 197 9.81 6.07 0.33
C ILE A 197 10.34 6.59 1.67
N GLU A 198 11.63 6.45 1.93
CA GLU A 198 12.24 6.95 3.16
C GLU A 198 12.14 8.46 3.28
N HIS A 199 12.34 9.18 2.18
CA HIS A 199 12.14 10.64 2.16
C HIS A 199 10.68 11.01 2.45
N LYS A 200 9.71 10.29 1.88
CA LYS A 200 8.28 10.48 2.14
C LYS A 200 7.95 10.26 3.62
N LYS A 201 8.45 9.19 4.24
CA LYS A 201 8.28 8.92 5.67
C LYS A 201 8.84 10.05 6.55
N LEU A 202 10.01 10.59 6.19
CA LEU A 202 10.61 11.71 6.91
C LEU A 202 9.75 12.96 6.83
N VAL A 203 9.27 13.31 5.64
CA VAL A 203 8.37 14.46 5.42
C VAL A 203 7.07 14.29 6.20
N GLU A 204 6.44 13.12 6.17
CA GLU A 204 5.21 12.83 6.91
C GLU A 204 5.40 12.98 8.43
N LYS A 205 6.53 12.50 8.95
CA LYS A 205 6.89 12.64 10.37
C LYS A 205 7.11 14.11 10.75
N GLU A 206 7.80 14.88 9.94
CA GLU A 206 8.03 16.31 10.16
C GLU A 206 6.71 17.09 10.17
N VAL A 207 5.83 16.82 9.21
CA VAL A 207 4.48 17.42 9.15
C VAL A 207 3.69 17.12 10.42
N GLN A 208 3.74 15.88 10.90
CA GLN A 208 3.05 15.51 12.13
C GLN A 208 3.60 16.31 13.33
N GLN A 209 4.92 16.37 13.50
CA GLN A 209 5.56 17.12 14.58
C GLN A 209 5.20 18.62 14.55
N LEU A 210 5.24 19.23 13.36
CA LEU A 210 4.87 20.62 13.17
C LEU A 210 3.39 20.88 13.47
N THR A 211 2.52 19.93 13.13
CA THR A 211 1.09 20.02 13.44
C THR A 211 0.85 19.95 14.94
N GLU A 212 1.47 19.01 15.65
CA GLU A 212 1.38 18.87 17.10
C GLU A 212 1.92 20.12 17.82
N LEU A 213 3.05 20.66 17.37
CA LEU A 213 3.62 21.89 17.90
C LEU A 213 2.67 23.08 17.71
N ARG A 214 2.10 23.25 16.51
CA ARG A 214 1.11 24.30 16.24
C ARG A 214 -0.09 24.21 17.17
N GLU A 215 -0.65 23.01 17.37
CA GLU A 215 -1.79 22.80 18.25
C GLU A 215 -1.45 23.11 19.71
N SER A 216 -0.25 22.73 20.17
CA SER A 216 0.25 23.06 21.50
C SER A 216 0.40 24.56 21.71
N ILE A 217 0.90 25.29 20.71
CA ILE A 217 1.04 26.76 20.79
C ILE A 217 -0.34 27.41 20.82
N LEU A 218 -1.25 27.02 19.94
CA LEU A 218 -2.61 27.57 19.89
C LEU A 218 -3.37 27.34 21.21
N SER A 219 -3.26 26.16 21.82
CA SER A 219 -3.90 25.88 23.11
C SER A 219 -3.39 26.78 24.24
N LYS A 220 -2.09 27.13 24.20
CA LYS A 220 -1.48 28.05 25.22
C LYS A 220 -1.82 29.52 24.99
N MET A 221 -2.22 29.90 23.78
CA MET A 221 -2.61 31.28 23.46
C MET A 221 -4.08 31.57 23.80
N VAL A 222 -4.90 30.54 23.98
CA VAL A 222 -6.34 30.65 24.28
C VAL A 222 -6.65 30.39 25.76
N SER A 223 -5.69 29.81 26.49
CA SER A 223 -5.75 29.64 27.95
C SER A 223 -5.24 30.88 28.68
#